data_818102d4b40763496d4e5ff3ec4f7d60
#
_entry.id   818102d4b40763496d4e5ff3ec4f7d60
#
_cell.length_a   1.000
_cell.length_b   1.000
_cell.length_c   1.000
_cell.angle_alpha   90.00
_cell.angle_beta   90.00
_cell.angle_gamma   90.00
#
_symmetry.space_group_name_H-M   'P 1'
#
loop_
_entity.id
_entity.type
_entity.pdbx_description
1 polymer ?
#
loop_
_entity_poly.entity_id
_entity_poly.type
_entity_poly.pdbx_seq_one_letter_code
_entity_poly.pdbx_strand_id
1 'polypeptide(L)'
;MSTIYSNNGITLSVKDTITISESQYATVSSSFIDSTTSALVSQGSEDNVNLFFVEDQPSSETAILGVSAGIPGTIGIASSWNGVINYLSAHATGSTLNSQVLGETVAHEMGHWLGLFHTTEAAGASFDPLSDTAQCPISRANEVDHYDNGTLVYAEDCDGYGADNLMFWTTWSTSSQAAGKTQEKLSTEQQYILKYSPIAK
;
A
#
# COMPACT_ATOMS: atom_id res chain seq x y z
N MET A 1 5.89 8.35 3.54
CA MET A 1 6.72 7.17 3.26
C MET A 1 8.09 7.19 3.93
N SER A 2 9.05 8.05 3.54
CA SER A 2 10.44 8.01 4.07
C SER A 2 10.51 8.10 5.60
N THR A 3 9.69 8.96 6.22
CA THR A 3 9.59 9.07 7.68
C THR A 3 9.11 7.77 8.32
N ILE A 4 8.11 7.10 7.73
CA ILE A 4 7.58 5.82 8.22
C ILE A 4 8.70 4.78 8.28
N TYR A 5 9.44 4.61 7.19
CA TYR A 5 10.54 3.67 7.13
C TYR A 5 11.71 4.04 8.06
N SER A 6 12.07 5.33 8.15
CA SER A 6 13.15 5.78 9.04
C SER A 6 12.82 5.57 10.52
N ASN A 7 11.57 5.76 10.92
CA ASN A 7 11.09 5.46 12.28
C ASN A 7 11.19 3.96 12.62
N ASN A 8 11.24 3.11 11.60
CA ASN A 8 11.41 1.66 11.71
C ASN A 8 12.84 1.20 11.38
N GLY A 9 13.81 2.11 11.38
CA GLY A 9 15.22 1.81 11.20
C GLY A 9 15.64 1.41 9.77
N ILE A 10 14.86 1.85 8.76
CA ILE A 10 15.13 1.62 7.34
C ILE A 10 15.28 2.97 6.65
N THR A 11 16.43 3.19 6.03
CA THR A 11 16.71 4.43 5.28
C THR A 11 16.38 4.24 3.81
N LEU A 12 15.56 5.13 3.27
CA LEU A 12 15.25 5.19 1.85
C LEU A 12 15.99 6.34 1.18
N SER A 13 16.51 6.11 -0.01
CA SER A 13 17.07 7.17 -0.86
C SER A 13 16.37 7.19 -2.21
N VAL A 14 15.90 8.35 -2.62
CA VAL A 14 15.38 8.56 -3.98
C VAL A 14 16.59 8.59 -4.92
N LYS A 15 16.63 7.65 -5.86
CA LYS A 15 17.72 7.56 -6.83
C LYS A 15 17.51 8.50 -8.00
N ASP A 16 16.29 8.51 -8.53
CA ASP A 16 15.92 9.36 -9.66
C ASP A 16 14.43 9.67 -9.61
N THR A 17 14.04 10.73 -10.32
CA THR A 17 12.64 11.10 -10.51
C THR A 17 12.42 11.42 -11.99
N ILE A 18 11.57 10.65 -12.65
CA ILE A 18 11.32 10.74 -14.09
C ILE A 18 9.87 11.16 -14.30
N THR A 19 9.66 12.17 -15.15
CA THR A 19 8.33 12.55 -15.60
C THR A 19 8.02 11.88 -16.94
N ILE A 20 6.93 11.10 -16.98
CA ILE A 20 6.41 10.45 -18.18
C ILE A 20 5.26 11.31 -18.69
N SER A 21 5.42 11.96 -19.85
CA SER A 21 4.45 12.93 -20.38
C SER A 21 3.43 12.32 -21.35
N GLU A 22 3.33 11.00 -21.42
CA GLU A 22 2.45 10.29 -22.32
C GLU A 22 1.04 10.14 -21.72
N SER A 23 0.04 10.78 -22.31
CA SER A 23 -1.33 10.84 -21.79
C SER A 23 -2.00 9.47 -21.62
N GLN A 24 -1.53 8.44 -22.31
CA GLN A 24 -2.02 7.06 -22.16
C GLN A 24 -1.77 6.50 -20.75
N TYR A 25 -0.81 7.03 -20.01
CA TYR A 25 -0.47 6.61 -18.65
C TYR A 25 -1.12 7.45 -17.56
N ALA A 26 -1.96 8.42 -17.90
CA ALA A 26 -2.71 9.19 -16.91
C ALA A 26 -3.74 8.30 -16.17
N THR A 27 -4.37 7.38 -16.90
CA THR A 27 -5.32 6.41 -16.34
C THR A 27 -4.86 4.99 -16.69
N VAL A 28 -4.51 4.21 -15.67
CA VAL A 28 -4.03 2.84 -15.83
C VAL A 28 -4.78 1.87 -14.91
N SER A 29 -4.96 0.63 -15.39
CA SER A 29 -5.59 -0.46 -14.63
C SER A 29 -4.75 -0.85 -13.39
N SER A 30 -5.41 -1.35 -12.35
CA SER A 30 -4.76 -2.02 -11.23
C SER A 30 -4.19 -3.40 -11.60
N SER A 31 -4.54 -3.89 -12.77
CA SER A 31 -4.08 -5.18 -13.28
C SER A 31 -2.76 -5.06 -14.04
N PHE A 32 -1.71 -5.66 -13.53
CA PHE A 32 -0.39 -5.69 -14.17
C PHE A 32 -0.33 -6.52 -15.48
N ILE A 33 -1.38 -7.26 -15.82
CA ILE A 33 -1.53 -7.93 -17.13
C ILE A 33 -2.20 -7.02 -18.17
N ASP A 34 -2.76 -5.87 -17.78
CA ASP A 34 -3.21 -4.87 -18.72
C ASP A 34 -2.03 -4.33 -19.54
N SER A 35 -2.24 -4.12 -20.83
CA SER A 35 -1.14 -3.74 -21.74
C SER A 35 -0.57 -2.36 -21.45
N THR A 36 -1.40 -1.40 -21.04
CA THR A 36 -0.97 -0.03 -20.75
C THR A 36 -0.23 0.01 -19.42
N THR A 37 -0.76 -0.66 -18.40
CA THR A 37 -0.13 -0.82 -17.09
C THR A 37 1.21 -1.55 -17.21
N SER A 38 1.24 -2.66 -17.93
CA SER A 38 2.45 -3.42 -18.22
C SER A 38 3.52 -2.57 -18.92
N ALA A 39 3.13 -1.78 -19.92
CA ALA A 39 4.03 -0.90 -20.64
C ALA A 39 4.59 0.23 -19.75
N LEU A 40 3.77 0.81 -18.85
CA LEU A 40 4.22 1.81 -17.88
C LEU A 40 5.25 1.22 -16.93
N VAL A 41 4.91 0.12 -16.27
CA VAL A 41 5.74 -0.47 -15.21
C VAL A 41 7.05 -1.01 -15.76
N SER A 42 7.07 -1.46 -17.01
CA SER A 42 8.31 -1.91 -17.70
C SER A 42 9.32 -0.79 -17.96
N GLN A 43 8.96 0.49 -17.76
CA GLN A 43 9.90 1.62 -17.84
C GLN A 43 10.72 1.81 -16.57
N GLY A 44 10.41 1.08 -15.50
CA GLY A 44 11.14 1.16 -14.25
C GLY A 44 12.56 0.60 -14.31
N SER A 45 13.36 0.97 -13.33
CA SER A 45 14.74 0.47 -13.15
C SER A 45 14.73 -0.99 -12.66
N GLU A 46 15.67 -1.78 -13.12
CA GLU A 46 15.83 -3.18 -12.72
C GLU A 46 16.30 -3.36 -11.27
N ASP A 47 17.06 -2.40 -10.74
CA ASP A 47 17.79 -2.51 -9.46
C ASP A 47 17.16 -1.75 -8.30
N ASN A 48 15.98 -1.16 -8.50
CA ASN A 48 15.34 -0.31 -7.50
C ASN A 48 13.85 -0.65 -7.37
N VAL A 49 13.26 -0.26 -6.25
CA VAL A 49 11.79 -0.18 -6.14
C VAL A 49 11.30 0.98 -6.99
N ASN A 50 10.45 0.71 -7.95
CA ASN A 50 9.87 1.72 -8.81
C ASN A 50 8.50 2.14 -8.28
N LEU A 51 8.33 3.43 -8.04
CA LEU A 51 7.08 4.00 -7.55
C LEU A 51 6.46 4.83 -8.66
N PHE A 52 5.32 4.42 -9.16
CA PHE A 52 4.56 5.12 -10.19
C PHE A 52 3.41 5.89 -9.54
N PHE A 53 3.31 7.17 -9.86
CA PHE A 53 2.20 8.02 -9.48
C PHE A 53 1.42 8.36 -10.73
N VAL A 54 0.18 7.91 -10.81
CA VAL A 54 -0.71 8.10 -11.96
C VAL A 54 -1.94 8.91 -11.53
N GLU A 55 -2.60 9.56 -12.47
CA GLU A 55 -3.74 10.40 -12.11
C GLU A 55 -4.90 9.57 -11.60
N ASP A 56 -5.29 8.51 -12.33
CA ASP A 56 -6.52 7.76 -12.02
C ASP A 56 -6.43 6.29 -12.46
N GLN A 57 -7.46 5.53 -12.11
CA GLN A 57 -7.74 4.19 -12.59
C GLN A 57 -9.01 4.19 -13.45
N PRO A 58 -9.24 3.16 -14.32
CA PRO A 58 -10.45 3.07 -15.12
C PRO A 58 -11.71 3.07 -14.22
N SER A 59 -12.72 3.83 -14.59
CA SER A 59 -13.99 3.94 -13.86
C SER A 59 -14.78 2.62 -13.79
N SER A 60 -14.39 1.62 -14.58
CA SER A 60 -14.94 0.26 -14.55
C SER A 60 -14.34 -0.61 -13.43
N GLU A 61 -13.28 -0.15 -12.77
CA GLU A 61 -12.62 -0.87 -11.67
C GLU A 61 -13.12 -0.36 -10.32
N THR A 62 -13.03 -1.21 -9.30
CA THR A 62 -13.25 -0.80 -7.91
C THR A 62 -12.10 0.12 -7.49
N ALA A 63 -12.45 1.28 -6.94
CA ALA A 63 -11.46 2.25 -6.52
C ALA A 63 -10.53 1.68 -5.43
N ILE A 64 -9.24 1.73 -5.69
CA ILE A 64 -8.17 1.37 -4.75
C ILE A 64 -7.18 2.52 -4.64
N LEU A 65 -6.42 2.54 -3.56
CA LEU A 65 -5.45 3.62 -3.30
C LEU A 65 -4.13 3.39 -4.05
N GLY A 66 -3.66 2.15 -4.05
CA GLY A 66 -2.44 1.72 -4.73
C GLY A 66 -2.43 0.23 -4.96
N VAL A 67 -1.42 -0.25 -5.65
CA VAL A 67 -1.21 -1.69 -5.90
C VAL A 67 0.25 -2.01 -6.10
N SER A 68 0.70 -3.12 -5.51
CA SER A 68 2.03 -3.70 -5.71
C SER A 68 2.01 -4.78 -6.78
N ALA A 69 3.06 -4.84 -7.60
CA ALA A 69 3.20 -5.85 -8.65
C ALA A 69 3.42 -7.29 -8.15
N GLY A 70 3.62 -7.47 -6.85
CA GLY A 70 3.79 -8.80 -6.24
C GLY A 70 4.21 -8.74 -4.78
N ILE A 71 4.15 -9.90 -4.10
CA ILE A 71 4.58 -10.09 -2.70
C ILE A 71 5.49 -11.33 -2.64
N PRO A 72 6.82 -11.16 -2.68
CA PRO A 72 7.55 -9.94 -3.04
C PRO A 72 7.45 -9.59 -4.54
N GLY A 73 7.79 -8.35 -4.86
CA GLY A 73 7.96 -7.90 -6.25
C GLY A 73 9.21 -8.48 -6.90
N THR A 74 9.31 -8.31 -8.22
CA THR A 74 10.42 -8.82 -9.03
C THR A 74 11.55 -7.80 -9.10
N ILE A 75 12.79 -8.25 -8.94
CA ILE A 75 14.02 -7.46 -9.05
C ILE A 75 14.98 -8.07 -10.08
N GLY A 76 15.91 -7.24 -10.57
CA GLY A 76 16.99 -7.67 -11.46
C GLY A 76 16.56 -7.92 -12.90
N ILE A 77 15.32 -7.62 -13.25
CA ILE A 77 14.81 -7.66 -14.64
C ILE A 77 13.81 -6.53 -14.86
N ALA A 78 13.89 -5.84 -15.99
CA ALA A 78 12.82 -4.98 -16.46
C ALA A 78 11.60 -5.86 -16.79
N SER A 79 10.51 -5.68 -16.09
CA SER A 79 9.32 -6.50 -16.29
C SER A 79 8.06 -5.72 -15.90
N SER A 80 6.93 -6.18 -16.40
CA SER A 80 5.59 -5.69 -16.02
C SER A 80 5.22 -5.99 -14.56
N TRP A 81 6.11 -6.66 -13.80
CA TRP A 81 5.94 -7.01 -12.39
C TRP A 81 6.93 -6.28 -11.48
N ASN A 82 7.50 -5.16 -11.95
CA ASN A 82 8.51 -4.41 -11.23
C ASN A 82 8.02 -3.02 -10.86
N GLY A 83 7.20 -2.91 -9.83
CA GLY A 83 6.82 -1.59 -9.32
C GLY A 83 5.57 -1.58 -8.46
N VAL A 84 5.30 -0.38 -8.02
CA VAL A 84 4.15 0.00 -7.19
C VAL A 84 3.43 1.15 -7.88
N ILE A 85 2.12 1.05 -8.07
CA ILE A 85 1.30 2.11 -8.65
C ILE A 85 0.47 2.76 -7.55
N ASN A 86 0.39 4.08 -7.56
CA ASN A 86 -0.40 4.89 -6.62
C ASN A 86 -1.30 5.84 -7.41
N TYR A 87 -2.60 5.85 -7.09
CA TYR A 87 -3.61 6.63 -7.79
C TYR A 87 -3.85 7.95 -7.07
N LEU A 88 -3.46 9.07 -7.68
CA LEU A 88 -3.55 10.39 -7.05
C LEU A 88 -5.00 10.83 -6.80
N SER A 89 -5.92 10.53 -7.72
CA SER A 89 -7.34 10.83 -7.56
C SER A 89 -7.94 10.19 -6.31
N ALA A 90 -7.55 8.96 -5.98
CA ALA A 90 -8.01 8.24 -4.80
C ALA A 90 -7.55 8.86 -3.46
N HIS A 91 -6.52 9.71 -3.51
CA HIS A 91 -5.97 10.43 -2.34
C HIS A 91 -6.37 11.90 -2.31
N ALA A 92 -7.27 12.35 -3.19
CA ALA A 92 -7.64 13.75 -3.30
C ALA A 92 -9.11 13.98 -2.91
N THR A 93 -9.37 15.12 -2.27
CA THR A 93 -10.73 15.67 -2.08
C THR A 93 -10.81 16.96 -2.86
N GLY A 94 -11.50 16.95 -3.99
CA GLY A 94 -11.44 18.05 -4.96
C GLY A 94 -10.03 18.22 -5.50
N SER A 95 -9.44 19.39 -5.32
CA SER A 95 -8.04 19.67 -5.72
C SER A 95 -7.02 19.49 -4.60
N THR A 96 -7.42 19.04 -3.42
CA THR A 96 -6.54 18.92 -2.26
C THR A 96 -6.12 17.47 -2.06
N LEU A 97 -4.82 17.21 -2.18
CA LEU A 97 -4.22 15.91 -1.95
C LEU A 97 -4.02 15.65 -0.45
N ASN A 98 -4.49 14.50 0.04
CA ASN A 98 -4.15 14.01 1.38
C ASN A 98 -2.76 13.35 1.34
N SER A 99 -1.73 14.13 1.59
CA SER A 99 -0.34 13.67 1.53
C SER A 99 0.03 12.68 2.62
N GLN A 100 -0.69 12.66 3.76
CA GLN A 100 -0.49 11.66 4.81
C GLN A 100 -0.94 10.29 4.31
N VAL A 101 -2.18 10.16 3.88
CA VAL A 101 -2.73 8.89 3.38
C VAL A 101 -1.95 8.41 2.15
N LEU A 102 -1.61 9.31 1.21
CA LEU A 102 -0.75 8.95 0.08
C LEU A 102 0.61 8.42 0.56
N GLY A 103 1.22 9.04 1.57
CA GLY A 103 2.50 8.59 2.13
C GLY A 103 2.40 7.22 2.82
N GLU A 104 1.31 6.96 3.52
CA GLU A 104 0.99 5.66 4.14
C GLU A 104 0.75 4.60 3.05
N THR A 105 -0.07 4.90 2.04
CA THR A 105 -0.33 3.99 0.90
C THR A 105 0.94 3.61 0.15
N VAL A 106 1.76 4.59 -0.22
CA VAL A 106 3.04 4.31 -0.91
C VAL A 106 3.95 3.42 -0.07
N ALA A 107 3.98 3.65 1.26
CA ALA A 107 4.75 2.81 2.16
C ALA A 107 4.16 1.39 2.27
N HIS A 108 2.84 1.26 2.34
CA HIS A 108 2.12 0.00 2.37
C HIS A 108 2.41 -0.84 1.12
N GLU A 109 2.20 -0.29 -0.06
CA GLU A 109 2.44 -1.00 -1.32
C GLU A 109 3.92 -1.36 -1.52
N MET A 110 4.83 -0.49 -1.07
CA MET A 110 6.25 -0.84 -1.05
C MET A 110 6.53 -1.97 -0.04
N GLY A 111 5.81 -2.03 1.08
CA GLY A 111 5.87 -3.13 2.04
C GLY A 111 5.50 -4.47 1.39
N HIS A 112 4.43 -4.52 0.60
CA HIS A 112 4.07 -5.68 -0.21
C HIS A 112 5.17 -6.05 -1.18
N TRP A 113 5.67 -5.07 -1.93
CA TRP A 113 6.73 -5.31 -2.91
C TRP A 113 8.01 -5.85 -2.25
N LEU A 114 8.29 -5.49 -1.00
CA LEU A 114 9.42 -6.01 -0.20
C LEU A 114 9.12 -7.35 0.51
N GLY A 115 7.88 -7.87 0.44
CA GLY A 115 7.53 -9.21 0.91
C GLY A 115 6.57 -9.27 2.11
N LEU A 116 5.97 -8.16 2.53
CA LEU A 116 4.99 -8.17 3.61
C LEU A 116 3.57 -8.47 3.10
N PHE A 117 2.82 -9.26 3.86
CA PHE A 117 1.40 -9.50 3.66
C PHE A 117 0.57 -8.57 4.55
N HIS A 118 -0.73 -8.46 4.28
CA HIS A 118 -1.64 -7.81 5.21
C HIS A 118 -1.63 -8.51 6.56
N THR A 119 -1.53 -7.73 7.65
CA THR A 119 -1.66 -8.28 9.02
C THR A 119 -3.04 -8.87 9.26
N THR A 120 -4.05 -8.31 8.61
CA THR A 120 -5.44 -8.79 8.59
C THR A 120 -6.02 -8.49 7.21
N GLU A 121 -6.61 -9.50 6.58
CA GLU A 121 -7.36 -9.34 5.33
C GLU A 121 -8.79 -8.83 5.59
N ALA A 122 -9.41 -8.26 4.56
CA ALA A 122 -10.71 -7.60 4.63
C ALA A 122 -11.80 -8.39 5.35
N ALA A 123 -11.85 -9.71 5.13
CA ALA A 123 -12.84 -10.59 5.77
C ALA A 123 -12.51 -10.96 7.23
N GLY A 124 -11.39 -10.48 7.80
CA GLY A 124 -10.98 -10.82 9.17
C GLY A 124 -10.82 -12.33 9.44
N ALA A 125 -10.50 -13.09 8.39
CA ALA A 125 -10.39 -14.56 8.43
C ALA A 125 -9.00 -15.07 8.00
N SER A 126 -8.17 -14.21 7.43
CA SER A 126 -6.81 -14.52 7.01
C SER A 126 -5.87 -13.43 7.54
N PHE A 127 -4.69 -13.85 7.96
CA PHE A 127 -3.70 -13.03 8.62
C PHE A 127 -2.31 -13.33 8.04
N ASP A 128 -1.37 -12.42 8.22
CA ASP A 128 0.02 -12.71 7.90
C ASP A 128 0.57 -13.86 8.79
N PRO A 129 1.66 -14.52 8.38
CA PRO A 129 2.23 -15.63 9.13
C PRO A 129 3.11 -15.20 10.32
N LEU A 130 3.22 -13.90 10.63
CA LEU A 130 4.12 -13.37 11.65
C LEU A 130 3.51 -13.52 13.05
N SER A 131 4.37 -13.76 14.02
CA SER A 131 3.91 -14.05 15.39
C SER A 131 3.73 -12.79 16.25
N ASP A 132 4.29 -11.67 15.81
CA ASP A 132 4.31 -10.41 16.53
C ASP A 132 3.40 -9.31 15.92
N THR A 133 2.59 -9.67 14.93
CA THR A 133 1.54 -8.82 14.37
C THR A 133 0.20 -9.10 15.04
N ALA A 134 -0.56 -8.04 15.32
CA ALA A 134 -1.90 -8.17 15.88
C ALA A 134 -2.90 -8.61 14.80
N GLN A 135 -3.83 -9.48 15.18
CA GLN A 135 -4.90 -9.98 14.32
C GLN A 135 -6.23 -9.35 14.70
N CYS A 136 -7.01 -8.93 13.71
CA CYS A 136 -8.36 -8.41 13.91
C CYS A 136 -9.39 -9.37 13.30
N PRO A 137 -10.01 -10.26 14.10
CA PRO A 137 -10.94 -11.24 13.57
C PRO A 137 -12.29 -10.62 13.20
N ILE A 138 -13.01 -11.27 12.27
CA ILE A 138 -14.34 -10.83 11.79
C ILE A 138 -15.36 -10.59 12.91
N SER A 139 -15.20 -11.23 14.07
CA SER A 139 -16.08 -10.99 15.22
C SER A 139 -16.11 -9.55 15.73
N ARG A 140 -15.14 -8.74 15.31
CA ARG A 140 -15.07 -7.30 15.63
C ARG A 140 -15.84 -6.42 14.65
N ALA A 141 -16.17 -6.91 13.45
CA ALA A 141 -16.80 -6.15 12.38
C ALA A 141 -18.14 -5.47 12.74
N ASN A 142 -18.77 -5.86 13.84
CA ASN A 142 -20.04 -5.28 14.31
C ASN A 142 -19.87 -4.36 15.53
N GLU A 143 -18.67 -4.06 15.94
CA GLU A 143 -18.44 -3.19 17.11
C GLU A 143 -18.59 -1.71 16.76
N VAL A 144 -18.43 -1.35 15.48
CA VAL A 144 -18.67 -0.02 14.93
C VAL A 144 -19.68 -0.15 13.77
N ASP A 145 -20.58 0.80 13.66
CA ASP A 145 -21.70 0.77 12.70
C ASP A 145 -21.18 1.02 11.27
N HIS A 146 -20.98 -0.04 10.48
CA HIS A 146 -20.51 -0.01 9.10
C HIS A 146 -21.58 -0.43 8.10
N TYR A 147 -21.47 0.07 6.86
CA TYR A 147 -22.45 -0.11 5.78
C TYR A 147 -22.47 -1.52 5.16
N ASP A 148 -21.59 -2.41 5.55
CA ASP A 148 -21.39 -3.73 4.92
C ASP A 148 -22.05 -4.90 5.66
N ASN A 149 -22.89 -4.63 6.66
CA ASN A 149 -23.56 -5.63 7.51
C ASN A 149 -22.59 -6.58 8.24
N GLY A 150 -21.39 -6.14 8.57
CA GLY A 150 -20.39 -6.91 9.32
C GLY A 150 -19.75 -8.06 8.54
N THR A 151 -19.57 -7.88 7.23
CA THR A 151 -18.87 -8.84 6.37
C THR A 151 -17.39 -8.53 6.21
N LEU A 152 -16.97 -7.31 6.53
CA LEU A 152 -15.59 -6.84 6.49
C LEU A 152 -15.19 -6.23 7.84
N VAL A 153 -13.90 -6.22 8.14
CA VAL A 153 -13.32 -5.50 9.28
C VAL A 153 -12.62 -4.24 8.77
N TYR A 154 -12.96 -3.10 9.36
CA TYR A 154 -12.34 -1.82 9.02
C TYR A 154 -11.34 -1.39 10.11
N ALA A 155 -10.58 -0.34 9.83
CA ALA A 155 -9.59 0.16 10.79
C ALA A 155 -10.23 0.56 12.13
N GLU A 156 -11.43 1.13 12.10
CA GLU A 156 -12.21 1.53 13.27
C GLU A 156 -12.60 0.34 14.16
N ASP A 157 -12.99 -0.78 13.57
CA ASP A 157 -13.28 -2.03 14.30
C ASP A 157 -12.05 -2.59 15.00
N CYS A 158 -10.90 -2.32 14.39
CA CYS A 158 -9.62 -2.89 14.77
C CYS A 158 -8.73 -1.93 15.57
N ASP A 159 -9.30 -0.85 16.11
CA ASP A 159 -8.55 0.05 16.99
C ASP A 159 -8.04 -0.71 18.23
N GLY A 160 -6.72 -0.69 18.42
CA GLY A 160 -6.05 -1.52 19.43
C GLY A 160 -5.81 -2.98 19.03
N TYR A 161 -6.23 -3.40 17.83
CA TYR A 161 -6.03 -4.74 17.26
C TYR A 161 -5.27 -4.69 15.92
N GLY A 162 -4.31 -3.78 15.83
CA GLY A 162 -3.38 -3.71 14.71
C GLY A 162 -3.79 -2.82 13.56
N ALA A 163 -4.86 -2.04 13.67
CA ALA A 163 -5.27 -1.09 12.63
C ALA A 163 -4.25 0.04 12.39
N ASP A 164 -3.34 0.28 13.32
CA ASP A 164 -2.25 1.23 13.22
C ASP A 164 -0.98 0.63 12.57
N ASN A 165 -0.99 -0.67 12.26
CA ASN A 165 0.07 -1.31 11.51
C ASN A 165 0.04 -0.85 10.04
N LEU A 166 1.21 -0.56 9.47
CA LEU A 166 1.37 -0.15 8.08
C LEU A 166 0.71 -1.13 7.10
N MET A 167 0.74 -2.43 7.40
CA MET A 167 0.22 -3.49 6.55
C MET A 167 -1.21 -3.91 6.89
N PHE A 168 -2.00 -3.08 7.57
CA PHE A 168 -3.43 -3.33 7.71
C PHE A 168 -4.14 -3.10 6.35
N TRP A 169 -5.10 -3.93 5.96
CA TRP A 169 -5.66 -3.99 4.59
C TRP A 169 -6.36 -2.71 4.11
N THR A 170 -6.84 -1.85 5.02
CA THR A 170 -7.57 -0.61 4.68
C THR A 170 -7.11 0.56 5.56
N THR A 171 -7.32 1.78 5.08
CA THR A 171 -6.97 3.01 5.79
C THR A 171 -8.03 3.38 6.83
N TRP A 172 -7.65 4.24 7.79
CA TRP A 172 -8.59 4.93 8.66
C TRP A 172 -9.55 5.83 7.86
N SER A 173 -10.79 5.97 8.34
CA SER A 173 -11.72 6.97 7.80
C SER A 173 -11.16 8.39 7.93
N THR A 174 -11.68 9.31 7.12
CA THR A 174 -11.28 10.73 7.16
C THR A 174 -11.43 11.35 8.55
N SER A 175 -12.48 10.97 9.30
CA SER A 175 -12.70 11.47 10.67
C SER A 175 -11.66 10.93 11.65
N SER A 176 -11.27 9.67 11.54
CA SER A 176 -10.23 9.06 12.37
C SER A 176 -8.85 9.65 12.07
N GLN A 177 -8.55 9.90 10.79
CA GLN A 177 -7.33 10.61 10.36
C GLN A 177 -7.29 12.04 10.91
N ALA A 178 -8.41 12.78 10.85
CA ALA A 178 -8.52 14.11 11.43
C ALA A 178 -8.33 14.11 12.96
N ALA A 179 -8.62 12.98 13.64
CA ALA A 179 -8.34 12.75 15.04
C ALA A 179 -6.90 12.26 15.33
N GLY A 180 -6.04 12.22 14.30
CA GLY A 180 -4.63 11.86 14.43
C GLY A 180 -4.32 10.36 14.35
N LYS A 181 -5.26 9.52 13.89
CA LYS A 181 -4.97 8.10 13.63
C LYS A 181 -4.09 7.97 12.39
N THR A 182 -3.07 7.11 12.46
CA THR A 182 -2.10 6.82 11.39
C THR A 182 -1.86 5.32 11.27
N GLN A 183 -1.31 4.89 10.12
CA GLN A 183 -0.89 3.52 9.86
C GLN A 183 0.60 3.51 9.52
N GLU A 184 1.43 3.62 10.54
CA GLU A 184 2.88 3.80 10.39
C GLU A 184 3.72 2.76 11.14
N LYS A 185 3.07 1.87 11.92
CA LYS A 185 3.79 0.89 12.74
C LYS A 185 4.17 -0.34 11.94
N LEU A 186 5.34 -0.84 12.20
CA LEU A 186 5.84 -2.14 11.75
C LEU A 186 6.28 -2.96 12.95
N SER A 187 5.95 -4.25 12.97
CA SER A 187 6.43 -5.18 13.97
C SER A 187 7.93 -5.48 13.81
N THR A 188 8.53 -6.12 14.79
CA THR A 188 9.95 -6.51 14.71
C THR A 188 10.21 -7.51 13.59
N GLU A 189 9.32 -8.50 13.41
CA GLU A 189 9.43 -9.49 12.34
C GLU A 189 9.20 -8.85 10.96
N GLN A 190 8.26 -7.90 10.82
CA GLN A 190 8.09 -7.12 9.59
C GLN A 190 9.35 -6.30 9.25
N GLN A 191 9.94 -5.61 10.24
CA GLN A 191 11.20 -4.87 10.05
C GLN A 191 12.34 -5.81 9.64
N TYR A 192 12.38 -7.04 10.19
CA TYR A 192 13.36 -8.04 9.80
C TYR A 192 13.21 -8.42 8.31
N ILE A 193 11.99 -8.74 7.86
CA ILE A 193 11.71 -9.06 6.45
C ILE A 193 12.18 -7.92 5.53
N LEU A 194 11.81 -6.69 5.84
CA LEU A 194 12.18 -5.53 5.04
C LEU A 194 13.70 -5.34 4.95
N LYS A 195 14.42 -5.48 6.07
CA LYS A 195 15.89 -5.32 6.13
C LYS A 195 16.65 -6.41 5.37
N TYR A 196 16.09 -7.60 5.28
CA TYR A 196 16.69 -8.73 4.58
C TYR A 196 16.09 -8.98 3.19
N SER A 197 15.25 -8.08 2.70
CA SER A 197 14.82 -8.09 1.30
C SER A 197 16.06 -8.00 0.39
N PRO A 198 16.12 -8.76 -0.71
CA PRO A 198 17.25 -8.74 -1.64
C PRO A 198 17.59 -7.36 -2.22
N ILE A 199 16.67 -6.41 -2.13
CA ILE A 199 16.87 -5.01 -2.56
C ILE A 199 17.48 -4.14 -1.46
N ALA A 200 17.27 -4.47 -0.19
CA ALA A 200 17.86 -3.71 0.91
C ALA A 200 19.41 -3.89 0.89
N LYS A 201 20.12 -2.76 0.85
CA LYS A 201 21.60 -2.73 0.81
C LYS A 201 22.14 -1.95 2.00
#